data_15996bb75dd614d2e709dc3f33980da5
#
_entry.id   15996bb75dd614d2e709dc3f33980da5
#
_cell.length_a   1.000
_cell.length_b   1.000
_cell.length_c   1.000
_cell.angle_alpha   90.00
_cell.angle_beta   90.00
_cell.angle_gamma   90.00
#
_symmetry.space_group_name_H-M   'P 1'
#
loop_
_entity.id
_entity.type
_entity.pdbx_description
1 polymer ?
#
loop_
_entity_poly.entity_id
_entity_poly.type
_entity_poly.pdbx_seq_one_letter_code
_entity_poly.pdbx_strand_id
1 'polypeptide(L)'
;MANVYNWQLGRDMSYPYEAPRPKRQFAAVFDTNKCIACQTCTIACKNAWTSGHGQEYMFWNNVETKPWGFYPLGWDVRLLERLGVQEWEGDVYRGKTIFEAAPPGEVALGIMPEREDWSYPNIGEDEVSAPVQQGQYIRIPHQPWMFYLQRICNHCTYPACLAGCPRKAIYKRPEDGIVLVDQIRCRGYQECIRACPYKKVMFNEALGKTQKCIGCYPKVEQGLQPECVVTCIGKIRLMGFVSTPDRARED
;
A
#
# COMPACT_ATOMS: atom_id res chain seq x y z
N MET A 1 7.51 12.09 -22.49
CA MET A 1 6.70 11.22 -21.63
C MET A 1 7.10 9.80 -21.97
N ALA A 2 7.47 9.01 -20.98
CA ALA A 2 7.83 7.61 -21.21
C ALA A 2 6.57 6.80 -21.53
N ASN A 3 6.64 5.94 -22.53
CA ASN A 3 5.64 4.90 -22.75
C ASN A 3 6.00 3.70 -21.88
N VAL A 4 5.05 3.23 -21.10
CA VAL A 4 5.21 2.07 -20.23
C VAL A 4 4.11 1.08 -20.58
N TYR A 5 4.50 -0.18 -20.77
CA TYR A 5 3.53 -1.24 -20.99
C TYR A 5 2.74 -1.51 -19.71
N ASN A 6 1.42 -1.36 -19.80
CA ASN A 6 0.52 -1.64 -18.70
C ASN A 6 0.03 -3.09 -18.78
N TRP A 7 0.55 -3.94 -17.92
CA TRP A 7 0.21 -5.36 -17.88
C TRP A 7 -1.26 -5.66 -17.57
N GLN A 8 -1.94 -4.77 -16.83
CA GLN A 8 -3.36 -4.94 -16.52
C GLN A 8 -4.25 -4.63 -17.71
N LEU A 9 -3.86 -3.67 -18.53
CA LEU A 9 -4.63 -3.24 -19.70
C LEU A 9 -4.13 -3.85 -21.01
N GLY A 10 -3.01 -4.58 -21.00
CA GLY A 10 -2.43 -5.22 -22.16
C GLY A 10 -1.99 -4.25 -23.27
N ARG A 11 -1.64 -3.01 -22.94
CA ARG A 11 -1.28 -1.97 -23.91
C ARG A 11 -0.26 -1.00 -23.36
N ASP A 12 0.45 -0.33 -24.29
CA ASP A 12 1.31 0.80 -23.92
C ASP A 12 0.47 2.00 -23.48
N MET A 13 0.95 2.64 -22.43
CA MET A 13 0.37 3.87 -21.90
C MET A 13 1.43 4.94 -21.75
N SER A 14 1.07 6.18 -22.12
CA SER A 14 1.89 7.33 -21.84
C SER A 14 1.74 7.71 -20.38
N TYR A 15 2.83 7.62 -19.62
CA TYR A 15 2.87 8.07 -18.24
C TYR A 15 3.25 9.56 -18.16
N PRO A 16 2.58 10.33 -17.29
CA PRO A 16 2.75 11.78 -17.22
C PRO A 16 3.98 12.23 -16.42
N TYR A 17 4.89 11.34 -16.05
CA TYR A 17 6.12 11.69 -15.37
C TYR A 17 7.33 11.45 -16.27
N GLU A 18 8.30 12.31 -16.08
CA GLU A 18 9.55 12.23 -16.81
C GLU A 18 10.40 11.06 -16.27
N ALA A 19 10.99 10.27 -17.16
CA ALA A 19 12.09 9.38 -16.82
C ALA A 19 13.37 10.24 -16.77
N PRO A 20 14.37 9.92 -15.99
CA PRO A 20 14.63 8.66 -15.33
C PRO A 20 14.27 8.64 -13.84
N ARG A 21 14.27 7.44 -13.24
CA ARG A 21 14.22 7.27 -11.79
C ARG A 21 15.36 8.06 -11.14
N PRO A 22 15.16 8.64 -9.95
CA PRO A 22 16.22 9.38 -9.26
C PRO A 22 17.41 8.45 -8.98
N LYS A 23 18.62 9.00 -9.01
CA LYS A 23 19.86 8.25 -8.67
C LYS A 23 19.82 7.65 -7.26
N ARG A 24 19.07 8.30 -6.39
CA ARG A 24 18.88 7.93 -4.99
C ARG A 24 17.40 7.94 -4.68
N GLN A 25 16.88 6.82 -4.22
CA GLN A 25 15.46 6.66 -3.90
C GLN A 25 15.27 6.57 -2.40
N PHE A 26 14.37 7.40 -1.86
CA PHE A 26 13.89 7.25 -0.50
C PHE A 26 13.19 5.90 -0.34
N ALA A 27 13.60 5.12 0.66
CA ALA A 27 13.11 3.79 0.90
C ALA A 27 12.81 3.56 2.38
N ALA A 28 11.90 2.65 2.64
CA ALA A 28 11.50 2.25 3.98
C ALA A 28 11.42 0.73 4.09
N VAL A 29 11.92 0.19 5.21
CA VAL A 29 11.77 -1.21 5.58
C VAL A 29 11.09 -1.27 6.94
N PHE A 30 10.08 -2.10 7.07
CA PHE A 30 9.33 -2.32 8.29
C PHE A 30 9.36 -3.80 8.68
N ASP A 31 9.91 -4.10 9.85
CA ASP A 31 9.85 -5.45 10.42
C ASP A 31 8.46 -5.66 11.06
N THR A 32 7.56 -6.25 10.28
CA THR A 32 6.19 -6.48 10.73
C THR A 32 6.10 -7.50 11.86
N ASN A 33 7.08 -8.42 11.98
CA ASN A 33 7.08 -9.45 13.02
C ASN A 33 7.31 -8.88 14.44
N LYS A 34 7.95 -7.72 14.51
CA LYS A 34 8.25 -7.06 15.80
C LYS A 34 7.30 -5.92 16.14
N CYS A 35 6.37 -5.59 15.26
CA CYS A 35 5.42 -4.53 15.52
C CYS A 35 4.40 -4.97 16.57
N ILE A 36 4.16 -4.10 17.56
CA ILE A 36 3.19 -4.33 18.64
C ILE A 36 1.96 -3.44 18.52
N ALA A 37 1.76 -2.78 17.38
CA ALA A 37 0.65 -1.87 17.11
C ALA A 37 0.45 -0.74 18.13
N CYS A 38 1.48 -0.29 18.80
CA CYS A 38 1.38 0.74 19.85
C CYS A 38 0.91 2.12 19.36
N GLN A 39 0.78 2.34 18.05
CA GLN A 39 0.30 3.58 17.40
C GLN A 39 1.16 4.84 17.68
N THR A 40 2.27 4.74 18.39
CA THR A 40 3.13 5.91 18.67
C THR A 40 3.57 6.62 17.38
N CYS A 41 3.91 5.85 16.36
CA CYS A 41 4.27 6.39 15.04
C CYS A 41 3.11 7.10 14.34
N THR A 42 1.86 6.65 14.58
CA THR A 42 0.64 7.27 14.07
C THR A 42 0.44 8.64 14.70
N ILE A 43 0.51 8.71 16.03
CA ILE A 43 0.31 9.95 16.79
C ILE A 43 1.44 10.96 16.52
N ALA A 44 2.68 10.51 16.45
CA ALA A 44 3.81 11.38 16.11
C ALA A 44 3.64 12.03 14.72
N CYS A 45 3.26 11.24 13.72
CA CYS A 45 2.95 11.77 12.39
C CYS A 45 1.76 12.73 12.42
N LYS A 46 0.72 12.39 13.18
CA LYS A 46 -0.47 13.21 13.35
C LYS A 46 -0.11 14.58 13.93
N ASN A 47 0.62 14.61 15.01
CA ASN A 47 1.01 15.86 15.69
C ASN A 47 1.93 16.73 14.83
N ALA A 48 2.87 16.12 14.12
CA ALA A 48 3.84 16.86 13.33
C ALA A 48 3.25 17.44 12.03
N TRP A 49 2.31 16.73 11.38
CA TRP A 49 1.97 17.02 9.99
C TRP A 49 0.47 17.14 9.68
N THR A 50 -0.40 16.60 10.53
CA THR A 50 -1.84 16.53 10.24
C THR A 50 -2.71 16.98 11.41
N SER A 51 -2.24 17.97 12.16
CA SER A 51 -2.98 18.59 13.28
C SER A 51 -3.65 19.92 12.90
N GLY A 52 -3.62 20.31 11.63
CA GLY A 52 -4.20 21.55 11.15
C GLY A 52 -5.70 21.45 10.89
N HIS A 53 -6.30 22.58 10.54
CA HIS A 53 -7.71 22.69 10.21
C HIS A 53 -8.13 21.79 9.04
N GLY A 54 -9.20 21.03 9.19
CA GLY A 54 -9.69 20.07 8.22
C GLY A 54 -8.86 18.77 8.13
N GLN A 55 -7.99 18.55 9.08
CA GLN A 55 -7.15 17.35 9.15
C GLN A 55 -7.52 16.43 10.33
N GLU A 56 -8.62 16.65 10.99
CA GLU A 56 -9.04 15.96 12.22
C GLU A 56 -9.06 14.45 12.04
N TYR A 57 -9.56 13.95 10.91
CA TYR A 57 -9.64 12.52 10.57
C TYR A 57 -8.55 12.06 9.60
N MET A 58 -7.53 12.89 9.38
CA MET A 58 -6.46 12.58 8.43
C MET A 58 -5.28 11.91 9.12
N PHE A 59 -5.02 10.66 8.77
CA PHE A 59 -3.89 9.87 9.27
C PHE A 59 -3.01 9.41 8.11
N TRP A 60 -1.92 10.12 7.86
CA TRP A 60 -0.95 9.75 6.82
C TRP A 60 -0.21 8.46 7.13
N ASN A 61 -0.05 8.16 8.41
CA ASN A 61 0.49 6.91 8.90
C ASN A 61 -0.48 6.30 9.89
N ASN A 62 -0.71 5.01 9.77
CA ASN A 62 -1.47 4.21 10.73
C ASN A 62 -0.95 2.77 10.76
N VAL A 63 -1.33 2.05 11.79
CA VAL A 63 -1.05 0.61 11.91
C VAL A 63 -2.39 -0.12 11.97
N GLU A 64 -2.52 -1.14 11.16
CA GLU A 64 -3.73 -1.95 11.06
C GLU A 64 -3.43 -3.38 11.49
N THR A 65 -4.38 -4.02 12.14
CA THR A 65 -4.38 -5.46 12.34
C THR A 65 -4.79 -6.15 11.06
N LYS A 66 -4.02 -7.13 10.62
CA LYS A 66 -4.33 -7.96 9.46
C LYS A 66 -4.37 -9.42 9.89
N PRO A 67 -5.56 -10.04 9.90
CA PRO A 67 -5.68 -11.47 10.06
C PRO A 67 -5.15 -12.17 8.81
N TRP A 68 -4.29 -13.15 8.98
CA TRP A 68 -3.76 -13.92 7.87
C TRP A 68 -4.70 -15.09 7.53
N GLY A 69 -5.05 -15.21 6.25
CA GLY A 69 -5.94 -16.25 5.75
C GLY A 69 -7.42 -16.08 6.09
N PHE A 70 -7.79 -14.96 6.68
CA PHE A 70 -9.14 -14.72 7.18
C PHE A 70 -9.92 -13.61 6.49
N TYR A 71 -9.27 -12.78 5.69
CA TYR A 71 -9.97 -11.65 5.12
C TYR A 71 -9.77 -11.54 3.61
N PRO A 72 -10.78 -11.89 2.81
CA PRO A 72 -12.02 -12.60 3.20
C PRO A 72 -11.72 -14.02 3.69
N LEU A 73 -12.65 -14.62 4.42
CA LEU A 73 -12.47 -15.91 5.06
C LEU A 73 -12.01 -17.01 4.10
N GLY A 74 -10.85 -17.63 4.39
CA GLY A 74 -10.28 -18.71 3.58
C GLY A 74 -9.88 -18.29 2.17
N TRP A 75 -9.68 -16.97 1.93
CA TRP A 75 -9.34 -16.43 0.62
C TRP A 75 -8.06 -17.02 0.03
N ASP A 76 -7.02 -17.13 0.84
CA ASP A 76 -5.75 -17.72 0.46
C ASP A 76 -5.90 -19.19 0.04
N VAL A 77 -6.73 -19.96 0.75
CA VAL A 77 -7.01 -21.36 0.42
C VAL A 77 -7.78 -21.45 -0.89
N ARG A 78 -8.80 -20.66 -1.08
CA ARG A 78 -9.56 -20.61 -2.35
C ARG A 78 -8.68 -20.25 -3.54
N LEU A 79 -7.72 -19.33 -3.33
CA LEU A 79 -6.74 -18.98 -4.36
C LEU A 79 -5.83 -20.18 -4.66
N LEU A 80 -5.30 -20.83 -3.64
CA LEU A 80 -4.43 -22.01 -3.79
C LEU A 80 -5.16 -23.18 -4.46
N GLU A 81 -6.42 -23.43 -4.11
CA GLU A 81 -7.25 -24.44 -4.77
C GLU A 81 -7.39 -24.20 -6.28
N ARG A 82 -7.57 -22.92 -6.68
CA ARG A 82 -7.65 -22.55 -8.10
C ARG A 82 -6.32 -22.60 -8.81
N LEU A 83 -5.22 -22.32 -8.14
CA LEU A 83 -3.88 -22.49 -8.68
C LEU A 83 -3.52 -23.97 -8.89
N GLY A 84 -4.14 -24.87 -8.11
CA GLY A 84 -3.87 -26.29 -8.16
C GLY A 84 -2.59 -26.70 -7.42
N VAL A 85 -1.96 -27.77 -7.88
CA VAL A 85 -0.78 -28.34 -7.20
C VAL A 85 0.39 -27.33 -7.24
N GLN A 86 0.96 -27.09 -6.06
CA GLN A 86 2.13 -26.26 -5.87
C GLN A 86 3.36 -27.15 -5.75
N GLU A 87 4.25 -27.09 -6.72
CA GLU A 87 5.43 -27.97 -6.80
C GLU A 87 6.71 -27.16 -6.70
N TRP A 88 7.68 -27.73 -5.99
CA TRP A 88 9.02 -27.16 -5.85
C TRP A 88 10.08 -28.21 -6.21
N GLU A 89 11.01 -27.80 -7.02
CA GLU A 89 12.20 -28.60 -7.36
C GLU A 89 13.43 -27.89 -6.78
N GLY A 90 13.87 -28.32 -5.59
CA GLY A 90 14.83 -27.57 -4.79
C GLY A 90 14.28 -26.19 -4.42
N ASP A 91 14.96 -25.12 -4.82
CA ASP A 91 14.55 -23.74 -4.57
C ASP A 91 13.73 -23.14 -5.74
N VAL A 92 13.42 -23.94 -6.76
CA VAL A 92 12.71 -23.49 -7.96
C VAL A 92 11.24 -23.88 -7.87
N TYR A 93 10.36 -22.89 -7.93
CA TYR A 93 8.91 -23.09 -8.02
C TYR A 93 8.50 -23.59 -9.41
N ARG A 94 7.77 -24.71 -9.48
CA ARG A 94 7.26 -25.35 -10.70
C ARG A 94 5.75 -25.31 -10.82
N GLY A 95 5.05 -24.77 -9.83
CA GLY A 95 3.60 -24.61 -9.88
C GLY A 95 3.16 -23.49 -10.81
N LYS A 96 1.87 -23.38 -11.04
CA LYS A 96 1.30 -22.31 -11.86
C LYS A 96 1.29 -20.98 -11.11
N THR A 97 1.63 -19.93 -11.81
CA THR A 97 1.41 -18.56 -11.36
C THR A 97 -0.05 -18.14 -11.57
N ILE A 98 -0.48 -17.05 -10.94
CA ILE A 98 -1.83 -16.49 -11.15
C ILE A 98 -2.10 -16.11 -12.61
N PHE A 99 -1.06 -15.85 -13.40
CA PHE A 99 -1.18 -15.51 -14.82
C PHE A 99 -1.38 -16.76 -15.67
N GLU A 100 -0.71 -17.86 -15.35
CA GLU A 100 -0.83 -19.14 -16.04
C GLU A 100 -2.12 -19.89 -15.70
N ALA A 101 -2.67 -19.64 -14.52
CA ALA A 101 -3.93 -20.22 -14.06
C ALA A 101 -5.16 -19.42 -14.49
N ALA A 102 -4.97 -18.28 -15.16
CA ALA A 102 -6.07 -17.44 -15.59
C ALA A 102 -6.97 -18.16 -16.62
N PRO A 103 -8.29 -18.00 -16.55
CA PRO A 103 -9.21 -18.48 -17.58
C PRO A 103 -8.89 -17.86 -18.95
N PRO A 104 -9.26 -18.55 -20.05
CA PRO A 104 -9.09 -18.01 -21.39
C PRO A 104 -9.75 -16.62 -21.53
N GLY A 105 -8.98 -15.64 -21.97
CA GLY A 105 -9.41 -14.25 -22.13
C GLY A 105 -9.20 -13.35 -20.93
N GLU A 106 -8.72 -13.88 -19.80
CA GLU A 106 -8.33 -13.10 -18.64
C GLU A 106 -6.80 -12.97 -18.55
N VAL A 107 -6.33 -11.84 -18.01
CA VAL A 107 -4.90 -11.56 -17.89
C VAL A 107 -4.29 -12.24 -16.66
N ALA A 108 -5.08 -12.42 -15.61
CA ALA A 108 -4.66 -13.08 -14.38
C ALA A 108 -5.85 -13.78 -13.74
N LEU A 109 -5.57 -14.80 -12.93
CA LEU A 109 -6.56 -15.41 -12.07
C LEU A 109 -7.04 -14.35 -11.08
N GLY A 110 -8.09 -13.66 -11.44
CA GLY A 110 -8.77 -12.69 -10.61
C GLY A 110 -9.81 -13.41 -9.76
N ILE A 111 -9.70 -13.25 -8.46
CA ILE A 111 -10.76 -13.65 -7.55
C ILE A 111 -11.26 -12.38 -6.89
N MET A 112 -12.44 -11.94 -7.31
CA MET A 112 -13.16 -10.92 -6.55
C MET A 112 -13.93 -11.64 -5.45
N PRO A 113 -13.74 -11.25 -4.19
CA PRO A 113 -14.54 -11.79 -3.10
C PRO A 113 -16.02 -11.53 -3.35
N GLU A 114 -16.84 -12.50 -3.09
CA GLU A 114 -18.28 -12.35 -3.09
C GLU A 114 -18.72 -11.50 -1.87
N ARG A 115 -19.95 -11.03 -1.89
CA ARG A 115 -20.46 -10.18 -0.80
C ARG A 115 -20.40 -10.88 0.55
N GLU A 116 -20.64 -12.18 0.55
CA GLU A 116 -20.61 -13.05 1.73
C GLU A 116 -19.20 -13.12 2.32
N ASP A 117 -18.16 -13.14 1.49
CA ASP A 117 -16.76 -13.15 1.95
C ASP A 117 -16.39 -11.89 2.74
N TRP A 118 -17.01 -10.76 2.41
CA TRP A 118 -16.79 -9.48 3.10
C TRP A 118 -17.64 -9.31 4.36
N SER A 119 -18.69 -10.12 4.51
CA SER A 119 -19.60 -10.01 5.65
C SER A 119 -18.97 -10.47 6.96
N TYR A 120 -17.92 -11.31 6.88
CA TYR A 120 -17.23 -11.86 8.05
C TYR A 120 -15.72 -11.55 7.95
N PRO A 121 -15.31 -10.31 8.15
CA PRO A 121 -13.94 -9.89 7.91
C PRO A 121 -12.92 -10.40 8.94
N ASN A 122 -13.38 -10.68 10.17
CA ASN A 122 -12.52 -11.03 11.30
C ASN A 122 -13.11 -12.19 12.09
N ILE A 123 -12.48 -13.34 12.03
CA ILE A 123 -12.89 -14.47 12.87
C ILE A 123 -12.66 -14.18 14.36
N GLY A 124 -11.58 -13.47 14.70
CA GLY A 124 -11.27 -13.15 16.09
C GLY A 124 -12.23 -12.16 16.75
N GLU A 125 -12.84 -11.28 15.97
CA GLU A 125 -13.85 -10.33 16.44
C GLU A 125 -15.24 -10.98 16.45
N ASP A 126 -15.45 -12.01 15.63
CA ASP A 126 -16.70 -12.71 15.42
C ASP A 126 -16.73 -14.10 16.07
N GLU A 127 -15.92 -14.35 17.10
CA GLU A 127 -15.98 -15.61 17.85
C GLU A 127 -17.37 -15.93 18.40
N VAL A 128 -18.16 -14.90 18.61
CA VAL A 128 -19.58 -14.96 19.00
C VAL A 128 -20.53 -14.69 17.84
N SER A 129 -20.03 -14.67 16.62
CA SER A 129 -20.86 -14.42 15.44
C SER A 129 -21.88 -15.53 15.17
N ALA A 130 -22.82 -15.24 14.28
CA ALA A 130 -23.95 -16.13 13.97
C ALA A 130 -23.55 -17.61 13.71
N PRO A 131 -22.42 -17.94 13.03
CA PRO A 131 -22.02 -19.34 12.85
C PRO A 131 -21.74 -20.08 14.15
N VAL A 132 -21.11 -19.42 15.12
CA VAL A 132 -20.83 -20.02 16.44
C VAL A 132 -22.12 -20.13 17.24
N GLN A 133 -22.97 -19.10 17.24
CA GLN A 133 -24.27 -19.10 17.91
C GLN A 133 -25.22 -20.14 17.32
N GLN A 134 -25.10 -20.44 16.04
CA GLN A 134 -25.89 -21.45 15.35
C GLN A 134 -25.30 -22.88 15.45
N GLY A 135 -24.20 -23.07 16.19
CA GLY A 135 -23.50 -24.33 16.29
C GLY A 135 -22.79 -24.77 15.02
N GLN A 136 -22.56 -23.84 14.09
CA GLN A 136 -21.78 -24.07 12.89
C GLN A 136 -20.30 -23.83 13.20
N TYR A 137 -19.49 -24.86 13.02
CA TYR A 137 -18.04 -24.73 13.15
C TYR A 137 -17.43 -24.45 11.79
N ILE A 138 -16.81 -23.29 11.65
CA ILE A 138 -15.99 -22.98 10.47
C ILE A 138 -14.71 -23.80 10.58
N ARG A 139 -14.52 -24.76 9.70
CA ARG A 139 -13.26 -25.50 9.63
C ARG A 139 -12.22 -24.61 8.95
N ILE A 140 -11.30 -24.10 9.75
CA ILE A 140 -10.18 -23.31 9.27
C ILE A 140 -9.11 -24.28 8.76
N PRO A 141 -8.66 -24.17 7.51
CA PRO A 141 -7.72 -25.11 6.90
C PRO A 141 -6.28 -24.94 7.40
N HIS A 142 -5.97 -23.85 8.07
CA HIS A 142 -4.65 -23.59 8.66
C HIS A 142 -4.81 -22.85 9.99
N GLN A 143 -3.73 -22.82 10.77
CA GLN A 143 -3.74 -22.09 12.04
C GLN A 143 -3.87 -20.56 11.77
N PRO A 144 -4.87 -19.89 12.37
CA PRO A 144 -5.01 -18.45 12.25
C PRO A 144 -3.89 -17.72 12.98
N TRP A 145 -3.41 -16.64 12.40
CA TRP A 145 -2.51 -15.70 13.05
C TRP A 145 -2.74 -14.29 12.55
N MET A 146 -2.30 -13.32 13.30
CA MET A 146 -2.44 -11.91 12.97
C MET A 146 -1.07 -11.24 12.89
N PHE A 147 -0.97 -10.21 12.07
CA PHE A 147 0.18 -9.34 12.04
C PHE A 147 -0.27 -7.88 11.98
N TYR A 148 0.62 -6.99 12.35
CA TYR A 148 0.35 -5.57 12.32
C TYR A 148 1.02 -4.93 11.11
N LEU A 149 0.19 -4.37 10.21
CA LEU A 149 0.65 -3.73 8.99
C LEU A 149 0.77 -2.22 9.18
N GLN A 150 1.98 -1.71 9.08
CA GLN A 150 2.23 -0.28 9.07
C GLN A 150 1.91 0.29 7.70
N ARG A 151 0.93 1.19 7.64
CA ARG A 151 0.47 1.79 6.40
C ARG A 151 0.85 3.25 6.30
N ILE A 152 1.77 3.55 5.40
CA ILE A 152 2.13 4.90 4.98
C ILE A 152 2.02 5.02 3.47
N CYS A 153 2.24 6.21 2.91
CA CYS A 153 2.42 6.36 1.48
C CYS A 153 3.72 5.68 1.04
N ASN A 154 3.65 4.89 -0.02
CA ASN A 154 4.81 4.15 -0.52
C ASN A 154 5.75 5.02 -1.37
N HIS A 155 5.41 6.28 -1.65
CA HIS A 155 6.16 7.15 -2.56
C HIS A 155 6.58 6.40 -3.85
N CYS A 156 5.60 5.76 -4.47
CA CYS A 156 5.76 4.78 -5.55
C CYS A 156 6.75 5.21 -6.63
N THR A 157 7.42 4.24 -7.24
CA THR A 157 8.26 4.47 -8.41
C THR A 157 7.44 5.05 -9.56
N TYR A 158 6.27 4.46 -9.82
CA TYR A 158 5.27 4.94 -10.79
C TYR A 158 3.98 5.30 -10.05
N PRO A 159 3.83 6.55 -9.58
CA PRO A 159 2.72 6.90 -8.71
C PRO A 159 1.41 7.01 -9.49
N ALA A 160 0.47 6.08 -9.29
CA ALA A 160 -0.85 6.14 -9.91
C ALA A 160 -1.63 7.44 -9.56
N CYS A 161 -1.41 7.97 -8.36
CA CYS A 161 -1.99 9.26 -7.96
C CYS A 161 -1.48 10.44 -8.79
N LEU A 162 -0.22 10.39 -9.25
CA LEU A 162 0.35 11.38 -10.16
C LEU A 162 -0.27 11.24 -11.54
N ALA A 163 -0.35 10.00 -12.05
CA ALA A 163 -0.97 9.71 -13.35
C ALA A 163 -2.46 10.12 -13.38
N GLY A 164 -3.17 9.92 -12.28
CA GLY A 164 -4.59 10.28 -12.15
C GLY A 164 -4.87 11.76 -11.92
N CYS A 165 -3.86 12.62 -11.77
CA CYS A 165 -4.07 14.03 -11.47
C CYS A 165 -4.27 14.88 -12.74
N PRO A 166 -5.49 15.36 -13.05
CA PRO A 166 -5.74 16.15 -14.27
C PRO A 166 -5.03 17.51 -14.27
N ARG A 167 -4.67 18.01 -13.08
CA ARG A 167 -3.95 19.28 -12.93
C ARG A 167 -2.44 19.14 -12.85
N LYS A 168 -1.92 17.88 -12.92
CA LYS A 168 -0.49 17.60 -12.72
C LYS A 168 0.07 18.27 -11.45
N ALA A 169 -0.75 18.28 -10.39
CA ALA A 169 -0.40 18.84 -9.10
C ALA A 169 0.44 17.87 -8.25
N ILE A 170 0.49 16.61 -8.63
CA ILE A 170 1.32 15.61 -7.95
C ILE A 170 2.60 15.44 -8.77
N TYR A 171 3.73 15.44 -8.09
CA TYR A 171 5.03 15.30 -8.72
C TYR A 171 5.96 14.42 -7.88
N LYS A 172 6.95 13.85 -8.52
CA LYS A 172 8.01 13.06 -7.89
C LYS A 172 9.28 13.90 -7.89
N ARG A 173 9.87 14.03 -6.73
CA ARG A 173 11.12 14.80 -6.56
C ARG A 173 12.28 14.08 -7.28
N PRO A 174 13.05 14.79 -8.10
CA PRO A 174 14.19 14.17 -8.81
C PRO A 174 15.37 13.85 -7.88
N GLU A 175 15.43 14.48 -6.70
CA GLU A 175 16.54 14.33 -5.75
C GLU A 175 16.47 13.01 -4.98
N ASP A 176 15.26 12.57 -4.64
CA ASP A 176 15.06 11.47 -3.70
C ASP A 176 13.84 10.59 -4.02
N GLY A 177 13.09 10.91 -5.05
CA GLY A 177 11.91 10.17 -5.44
C GLY A 177 10.70 10.29 -4.51
N ILE A 178 10.72 11.19 -3.53
CA ILE A 178 9.56 11.47 -2.69
C ILE A 178 8.45 12.10 -3.53
N VAL A 179 7.24 11.56 -3.42
CA VAL A 179 6.08 12.04 -4.18
C VAL A 179 5.30 13.04 -3.33
N LEU A 180 5.11 14.24 -3.87
CA LEU A 180 4.46 15.36 -3.18
C LEU A 180 3.24 15.86 -3.96
N VAL A 181 2.42 16.66 -3.28
CA VAL A 181 1.28 17.37 -3.85
C VAL A 181 1.56 18.87 -3.77
N ASP A 182 1.64 19.52 -4.92
CA ASP A 182 1.70 20.98 -5.01
C ASP A 182 0.34 21.55 -4.58
N GLN A 183 0.31 22.17 -3.42
CA GLN A 183 -0.91 22.70 -2.83
C GLN A 183 -1.43 23.94 -3.59
N ILE A 184 -0.58 24.62 -4.36
CA ILE A 184 -0.99 25.77 -5.20
C ILE A 184 -1.73 25.27 -6.45
N ARG A 185 -1.19 24.24 -7.11
CA ARG A 185 -1.77 23.63 -8.32
C ARG A 185 -2.99 22.77 -8.05
N CYS A 186 -3.08 22.16 -6.87
CA CYS A 186 -4.20 21.28 -6.51
C CYS A 186 -5.52 22.06 -6.53
N ARG A 187 -6.54 21.46 -7.14
CA ARG A 187 -7.92 22.00 -7.22
C ARG A 187 -8.97 21.03 -6.68
N GLY A 188 -8.53 20.02 -5.93
CA GLY A 188 -9.44 19.13 -5.19
C GLY A 188 -10.28 18.17 -6.04
N TYR A 189 -9.89 17.85 -7.28
CA TYR A 189 -10.64 16.91 -8.12
C TYR A 189 -10.71 15.48 -7.60
N GLN A 190 -9.92 15.12 -6.60
CA GLN A 190 -9.91 13.85 -5.87
C GLN A 190 -9.60 12.59 -6.71
N GLU A 191 -9.32 12.69 -8.00
CA GLU A 191 -8.99 11.54 -8.85
C GLU A 191 -7.75 10.79 -8.34
N CYS A 192 -6.81 11.49 -7.71
CA CYS A 192 -5.65 10.89 -7.08
C CYS A 192 -6.00 9.97 -5.89
N ILE A 193 -7.13 10.21 -5.21
CA ILE A 193 -7.63 9.35 -4.12
C ILE A 193 -8.16 8.05 -4.72
N ARG A 194 -8.91 8.14 -5.81
CA ARG A 194 -9.44 6.98 -6.53
C ARG A 194 -8.32 6.14 -7.14
N ALA A 195 -7.34 6.82 -7.74
CA ALA A 195 -6.20 6.17 -8.39
C ALA A 195 -5.24 5.47 -7.41
N CYS A 196 -5.16 5.91 -6.15
CA CYS A 196 -4.24 5.32 -5.19
C CYS A 196 -4.70 3.93 -4.73
N PRO A 197 -3.97 2.84 -5.06
CA PRO A 197 -4.37 1.49 -4.64
C PRO A 197 -4.24 1.29 -3.12
N TYR A 198 -3.36 2.05 -2.48
CA TYR A 198 -3.10 1.98 -1.04
C TYR A 198 -4.00 2.90 -0.22
N LYS A 199 -4.84 3.74 -0.87
CA LYS A 199 -5.73 4.72 -0.22
C LYS A 199 -5.01 5.62 0.79
N LYS A 200 -3.82 6.11 0.42
CA LYS A 200 -2.97 6.99 1.24
C LYS A 200 -2.90 8.43 0.71
N VAL A 201 -3.85 8.81 -0.10
CA VAL A 201 -4.15 10.19 -0.48
C VAL A 201 -5.48 10.57 0.16
N MET A 202 -5.52 11.70 0.84
CA MET A 202 -6.66 12.13 1.64
C MET A 202 -7.10 13.53 1.22
N PHE A 203 -8.37 13.85 1.41
CA PHE A 203 -8.93 15.14 1.08
C PHE A 203 -9.11 15.99 2.34
N ASN A 204 -8.66 17.23 2.29
CA ASN A 204 -8.92 18.23 3.30
C ASN A 204 -10.12 19.09 2.82
N GLU A 205 -11.26 18.87 3.40
CA GLU A 205 -12.51 19.55 3.01
C GLU A 205 -12.46 21.05 3.29
N ALA A 206 -11.85 21.44 4.41
CA ALA A 206 -11.73 22.84 4.80
C ALA A 206 -10.87 23.66 3.82
N LEU A 207 -9.84 23.03 3.24
CA LEU A 207 -8.95 23.66 2.27
C LEU A 207 -9.36 23.39 0.81
N GLY A 208 -10.23 22.43 0.56
CA GLY A 208 -10.57 21.97 -0.78
C GLY A 208 -9.37 21.35 -1.52
N LYS A 209 -8.44 20.71 -0.81
CA LYS A 209 -7.17 20.21 -1.33
C LYS A 209 -6.91 18.77 -0.93
N THR A 210 -6.20 18.04 -1.79
CA THR A 210 -5.69 16.72 -1.44
C THR A 210 -4.35 16.81 -0.73
N GLN A 211 -4.17 15.97 0.27
CA GLN A 211 -2.95 15.88 1.06
C GLN A 211 -2.56 14.41 1.26
N LYS A 212 -1.29 14.17 1.48
CA LYS A 212 -0.73 12.82 1.72
C LYS A 212 0.59 12.92 2.44
N CYS A 213 1.09 11.79 2.93
CA CYS A 213 2.42 11.69 3.51
C CYS A 213 3.46 12.39 2.61
N ILE A 214 4.29 13.21 3.22
CA ILE A 214 5.37 13.96 2.56
C ILE A 214 6.74 13.32 2.73
N GLY A 215 6.82 12.08 3.25
CA GLY A 215 8.11 11.42 3.53
C GLY A 215 8.95 12.15 4.59
N CYS A 216 8.36 13.06 5.36
CA CYS A 216 9.05 13.96 6.26
C CYS A 216 10.22 14.72 5.58
N TYR A 217 10.09 15.05 4.28
CA TYR A 217 11.19 15.64 3.51
C TYR A 217 11.87 16.84 4.19
N PRO A 218 11.18 17.73 4.94
CA PRO A 218 11.86 18.83 5.62
C PRO A 218 12.86 18.37 6.69
N LYS A 219 12.64 17.20 7.30
CA LYS A 219 13.58 16.57 8.23
C LYS A 219 14.67 15.80 7.49
N VAL A 220 14.28 15.06 6.46
CA VAL A 220 15.20 14.25 5.65
C VAL A 220 16.26 15.13 4.98
N GLU A 221 15.89 16.30 4.49
CA GLU A 221 16.83 17.29 3.93
C GLU A 221 17.86 17.80 4.95
N GLN A 222 17.50 17.79 6.23
CA GLN A 222 18.39 18.14 7.33
C GLN A 222 19.20 16.95 7.86
N GLY A 223 19.10 15.79 7.22
CA GLY A 223 19.74 14.55 7.68
C GLY A 223 19.06 13.90 8.87
N LEU A 224 17.87 14.34 9.22
CA LEU A 224 17.10 13.80 10.35
C LEU A 224 16.17 12.69 9.88
N GLN A 225 15.89 11.76 10.77
CA GLN A 225 14.96 10.67 10.50
C GLN A 225 13.49 11.14 10.54
N PRO A 226 12.61 10.52 9.75
CA PRO A 226 11.17 10.77 9.81
C PRO A 226 10.58 10.53 11.20
N GLU A 227 9.51 11.25 11.53
CA GLU A 227 8.84 11.15 12.84
C GLU A 227 8.42 9.73 13.20
N CYS A 228 7.82 9.02 12.25
CA CYS A 228 7.38 7.65 12.47
C CYS A 228 8.51 6.63 12.66
N VAL A 229 9.74 6.99 12.33
CA VAL A 229 10.95 6.19 12.60
C VAL A 229 11.48 6.49 13.99
N VAL A 230 11.71 7.77 14.28
CA VAL A 230 12.30 8.23 15.56
C VAL A 230 11.47 7.74 16.74
N THR A 231 10.15 7.85 16.64
CA THR A 231 9.21 7.52 17.73
C THR A 231 8.86 6.04 17.82
N CYS A 232 9.34 5.21 16.90
CA CYS A 232 9.06 3.78 16.95
C CYS A 232 9.69 3.13 18.17
N ILE A 233 8.88 2.65 19.11
CA ILE A 233 9.34 2.03 20.36
C ILE A 233 10.17 0.78 20.07
N GLY A 234 9.67 -0.09 19.21
CA GLY A 234 10.33 -1.35 18.85
C GLY A 234 11.49 -1.18 17.86
N LYS A 235 11.77 0.06 17.39
CA LYS A 235 12.80 0.33 16.36
C LYS A 235 12.69 -0.54 15.12
N ILE A 236 11.46 -0.88 14.75
CA ILE A 236 11.15 -1.77 13.62
C ILE A 236 11.12 -1.06 12.27
N ARG A 237 11.20 0.27 12.29
CA ARG A 237 11.13 1.11 11.10
C ARG A 237 12.50 1.63 10.74
N LEU A 238 12.94 1.31 9.54
CA LEU A 238 14.19 1.78 8.98
C LEU A 238 13.85 2.58 7.72
N MET A 239 14.34 3.80 7.64
CA MET A 239 14.20 4.63 6.45
C MET A 239 15.54 5.24 6.08
N GLY A 240 15.77 5.34 4.80
CA GLY A 240 17.01 5.86 4.25
C GLY A 240 16.94 5.97 2.74
N PHE A 241 18.10 5.97 2.12
CA PHE A 241 18.22 6.05 0.68
C PHE A 241 18.86 4.78 0.12
N VAL A 242 18.31 4.30 -0.96
CA VAL A 242 18.89 3.24 -1.78
C VAL A 242 19.34 3.84 -3.12
N SER A 243 20.48 3.38 -3.60
CA SER A 243 20.94 3.73 -4.95
C SER A 243 20.08 3.00 -5.98
N THR A 244 19.62 3.73 -6.98
CA THR A 244 18.93 3.12 -8.11
C THR A 244 20.00 2.58 -9.08
N PRO A 245 20.00 1.28 -9.40
CA PRO A 245 20.91 0.72 -10.39
C PRO A 245 20.76 1.42 -11.75
N ASP A 246 21.87 1.57 -12.49
CA ASP A 246 21.83 2.27 -13.78
C ASP A 246 20.86 1.61 -14.75
N ARG A 247 20.87 0.27 -14.81
CA ARG A 247 19.91 -0.50 -15.63
C ARG A 247 18.44 -0.21 -15.31
N ALA A 248 18.12 0.04 -14.04
CA ALA A 248 16.75 0.36 -13.63
C ALA A 248 16.36 1.82 -13.88
N ARG A 249 17.30 2.63 -14.37
CA ARG A 249 17.03 4.03 -14.76
C ARG A 249 16.78 4.19 -16.26
N GLU A 250 17.22 3.21 -17.03
CA GLU A 250 17.06 3.17 -18.50
C GLU A 250 15.71 2.60 -18.93
N ASP A 251 15.04 1.82 -18.05
CA ASP A 251 13.71 1.27 -18.22
C ASP A 251 12.64 2.27 -17.73
#